data_e4fd6eef05c39e5871fa03d0aaf2efb2
#
_entry.id   e4fd6eef05c39e5871fa03d0aaf2efb2
#
_cell.length_a   1.000
_cell.length_b   1.000
_cell.length_c   1.000
_cell.angle_alpha   90.00
_cell.angle_beta   90.00
_cell.angle_gamma   90.00
#
_symmetry.space_group_name_H-M   'P 1'
#
loop_
_entity.id
_entity.type
_entity.pdbx_description
1 polymer ?
#
loop_
_entity_poly.entity_id
_entity_poly.type
_entity_poly.pdbx_seq_one_letter_code
_entity_poly.pdbx_strand_id
1 'polypeptide(L)'
;MVRYGDVHWCRLPTYNDFILDKNRPCLIISNDFQNQGSSTVQVCPLTTSIKRMDLPCHVHTHCGVVRTEQILTIDKDTVGRRMGALSDAELRQVKTSLMVQLGIL
;
A
#
# COMPACT_ATOMS: atom_id res chain seq x y z
N MET A 1 7.05 10.36 -10.85
CA MET A 1 5.73 9.85 -11.30
C MET A 1 5.35 8.62 -10.49
N VAL A 2 4.14 8.58 -10.01
CA VAL A 2 3.63 7.46 -9.22
C VAL A 2 3.22 6.32 -10.15
N ARG A 3 3.66 5.09 -9.85
CA ARG A 3 3.35 3.91 -10.65
C ARG A 3 2.87 2.75 -9.79
N TYR A 4 2.02 1.92 -10.35
CA TYR A 4 1.58 0.68 -9.72
C TYR A 4 2.80 -0.15 -9.30
N GLY A 5 2.78 -0.64 -8.08
CA GLY A 5 3.86 -1.47 -7.54
C GLY A 5 5.02 -0.72 -6.91
N ASP A 6 5.07 0.60 -7.05
CA ASP A 6 6.07 1.42 -6.37
C ASP A 6 5.73 1.56 -4.89
N VAL A 7 6.77 1.70 -4.07
CA VAL A 7 6.65 2.01 -2.65
C VAL A 7 7.15 3.43 -2.42
N HIS A 8 6.30 4.25 -1.85
CA HIS A 8 6.59 5.65 -1.54
C HIS A 8 6.35 5.93 -0.07
N TRP A 9 7.08 6.91 0.46
CA TRP A 9 6.68 7.56 1.69
C TRP A 9 5.41 8.34 1.43
N CYS A 10 4.37 8.10 2.23
CA CYS A 10 3.09 8.79 2.09
C CYS A 10 2.68 9.36 3.43
N ARG A 11 2.07 10.53 3.39
CA ARG A 11 1.43 11.09 4.56
C ARG A 11 -0.01 10.58 4.60
N LEU A 12 -0.32 9.77 5.60
CA LEU A 12 -1.63 9.14 5.73
C LEU A 12 -2.57 10.00 6.57
N PRO A 13 -3.88 9.96 6.27
CA PRO A 13 -4.87 10.68 7.06
C PRO A 13 -5.01 10.08 8.45
N THR A 14 -5.51 10.88 9.38
CA THR A 14 -5.83 10.45 10.74
C THR A 14 -7.25 9.89 10.78
N TYR A 15 -7.41 8.69 11.35
CA TYR A 15 -8.73 8.08 11.57
C TYR A 15 -8.96 7.92 13.06
N ASN A 16 -9.99 8.57 13.58
CA ASN A 16 -10.38 8.51 14.99
C ASN A 16 -9.18 8.82 15.90
N ASP A 17 -8.97 8.01 16.93
CA ASP A 17 -7.87 8.15 17.85
C ASP A 17 -6.58 7.48 17.39
N PHE A 18 -6.63 6.81 16.24
CA PHE A 18 -5.46 6.22 15.62
C PHE A 18 -4.74 7.29 14.82
N ILE A 19 -3.66 7.78 15.37
CA ILE A 19 -2.86 8.80 14.70
C ILE A 19 -2.06 8.10 13.59
N LEU A 20 -2.60 8.14 12.37
CA LEU A 20 -1.86 7.78 11.18
C LEU A 20 -1.21 9.01 10.55
N ASP A 21 -1.19 10.13 11.29
CA ASP A 21 -0.58 11.39 10.84
C ASP A 21 0.94 11.26 10.88
N LYS A 22 1.45 10.21 10.23
CA LYS A 22 2.87 9.95 10.08
C LYS A 22 3.14 9.59 8.64
N ASN A 23 4.31 9.97 8.18
CA ASN A 23 4.82 9.43 6.94
C ASN A 23 5.06 7.93 7.14
N ARG A 24 4.46 7.13 6.26
CA ARG A 24 4.62 5.68 6.26
C ARG A 24 4.96 5.19 4.86
N PRO A 25 5.75 4.13 4.76
CA PRO A 25 5.91 3.48 3.47
C PRO A 25 4.56 2.92 3.03
N CYS A 26 4.20 3.18 1.78
CA CYS A 26 2.95 2.70 1.21
C CYS A 26 3.18 2.13 -0.18
N LEU A 27 2.54 1.02 -0.44
CA LEU A 27 2.54 0.41 -1.76
C LEU A 27 1.44 1.04 -2.61
N ILE A 28 1.78 1.49 -3.81
CA ILE A 28 0.79 1.98 -4.77
C ILE A 28 0.09 0.77 -5.38
N ILE A 29 -1.21 0.65 -5.12
CA ILE A 29 -2.03 -0.47 -5.62
C ILE A 29 -3.01 -0.07 -6.70
N SER A 30 -3.19 1.22 -6.94
CA SER A 30 -4.01 1.70 -8.04
C SER A 30 -3.31 1.49 -9.38
N ASN A 31 -4.11 1.27 -10.42
CA ASN A 31 -3.57 1.11 -11.77
C ASN A 31 -3.02 2.43 -12.31
N ASP A 32 -2.21 2.33 -13.37
CA ASP A 32 -1.51 3.50 -13.88
C ASP A 32 -2.42 4.48 -14.63
N PHE A 33 -3.61 4.07 -15.05
CA PHE A 33 -4.61 5.03 -15.57
C PHE A 33 -5.01 6.00 -14.48
N GLN A 34 -5.34 5.49 -13.29
CA GLN A 34 -5.67 6.33 -12.14
C GLN A 34 -4.45 7.12 -11.69
N ASN A 35 -3.30 6.48 -11.60
CA ASN A 35 -2.07 7.12 -11.11
C ASN A 35 -1.67 8.31 -11.97
N GLN A 36 -1.94 8.27 -13.27
CA GLN A 36 -1.60 9.34 -14.20
C GLN A 36 -2.74 10.34 -14.37
N GLY A 37 -3.98 9.87 -14.42
CA GLY A 37 -5.13 10.69 -14.82
C GLY A 37 -5.98 11.24 -13.68
N SER A 38 -5.79 10.76 -12.46
CA SER A 38 -6.60 11.20 -11.31
C SER A 38 -5.76 12.02 -10.33
N SER A 39 -6.42 12.83 -9.52
CA SER A 39 -5.78 13.53 -8.40
C SER A 39 -5.54 12.62 -7.19
N THR A 40 -6.07 11.40 -7.22
CA THR A 40 -5.95 10.44 -6.13
C THR A 40 -5.25 9.17 -6.57
N VAL A 41 -4.71 8.45 -5.60
CA VAL A 41 -4.16 7.10 -5.77
C VAL A 41 -4.64 6.23 -4.62
N GLN A 42 -4.56 4.92 -4.81
CA GLN A 42 -4.88 3.96 -3.76
C GLN A 42 -3.61 3.28 -3.29
N VAL A 43 -3.51 3.10 -1.98
CA VAL A 43 -2.31 2.56 -1.35
C VAL A 43 -2.66 1.57 -0.25
N CYS A 44 -1.70 0.68 0.04
CA CYS A 44 -1.69 -0.13 1.25
C CYS A 44 -0.43 0.22 2.04
N PRO A 45 -0.53 0.49 3.34
CA PRO A 45 0.67 0.78 4.13
C PRO A 45 1.51 -0.48 4.35
N LEU A 46 2.82 -0.26 4.51
CA LEU A 46 3.75 -1.29 4.91
C LEU A 46 4.22 -1.03 6.34
N THR A 47 4.56 -2.11 7.03
CA THR A 47 5.11 -2.03 8.39
C THR A 47 6.26 -3.01 8.54
N THR A 48 7.18 -2.71 9.44
CA THR A 48 8.23 -3.65 9.85
C THR A 48 7.91 -4.31 11.20
N SER A 49 6.81 -3.89 11.84
CA SER A 49 6.47 -4.31 13.20
C SER A 49 5.09 -4.98 13.20
N ILE A 50 5.04 -6.26 12.85
CA ILE A 50 3.82 -7.06 12.89
C ILE A 50 4.01 -8.18 13.89
N LYS A 51 3.06 -8.28 14.83
CA LYS A 51 3.07 -9.31 15.85
C LYS A 51 2.50 -10.64 15.35
N ARG A 52 1.55 -10.57 14.41
CA ARG A 52 0.92 -11.76 13.81
C ARG A 52 1.26 -11.79 12.34
N MET A 53 2.13 -12.74 11.99
CA MET A 53 2.74 -12.80 10.67
C MET A 53 2.04 -13.78 9.73
N ASP A 54 1.05 -14.50 10.23
CA ASP A 54 0.40 -15.62 9.54
C ASP A 54 -0.95 -15.28 8.94
N LEU A 55 -1.35 -14.00 8.95
CA LEU A 55 -2.63 -13.59 8.41
C LEU A 55 -2.55 -13.45 6.89
N PRO A 56 -3.59 -13.89 6.15
CA PRO A 56 -3.56 -13.81 4.69
C PRO A 56 -3.57 -12.38 4.15
N CYS A 57 -3.94 -11.40 4.97
CA CYS A 57 -3.91 -9.98 4.59
C CYS A 57 -2.51 -9.35 4.74
N HIS A 58 -1.52 -10.08 5.24
CA HIS A 58 -0.17 -9.60 5.41
C HIS A 58 0.77 -10.27 4.42
N VAL A 59 1.39 -9.49 3.56
CA VAL A 59 2.31 -9.98 2.54
C VAL A 59 3.72 -9.50 2.86
N HIS A 60 4.63 -10.44 3.08
CA HIS A 60 6.03 -10.14 3.37
C HIS A 60 6.78 -9.81 2.09
N THR A 61 7.42 -8.66 2.06
CA THR A 61 8.20 -8.21 0.91
C THR A 61 9.55 -7.67 1.38
N HIS A 62 10.44 -7.43 0.44
CA HIS A 62 11.75 -6.84 0.77
C HIS A 62 11.65 -5.39 1.25
N CYS A 63 10.51 -4.72 1.03
CA CYS A 63 10.28 -3.35 1.50
C CYS A 63 9.53 -3.31 2.84
N GLY A 64 9.12 -4.45 3.38
CA GLY A 64 8.32 -4.55 4.59
C GLY A 64 7.08 -5.38 4.36
N VAL A 65 6.20 -5.42 5.35
CA VAL A 65 4.97 -6.21 5.29
C VAL A 65 3.83 -5.33 4.80
N VAL A 66 3.25 -5.70 3.66
CA VAL A 66 2.10 -5.00 3.09
C VAL A 66 0.84 -5.43 3.84
N ARG A 67 0.07 -4.46 4.30
CA ARG A 67 -1.17 -4.69 5.02
C ARG A 67 -2.35 -4.50 4.07
N THR A 68 -2.77 -5.58 3.41
CA THR A 68 -3.83 -5.50 2.40
C THR A 68 -5.22 -5.30 2.99
N GLU A 69 -5.38 -5.45 4.31
CA GLU A 69 -6.63 -5.08 4.97
C GLU A 69 -6.81 -3.56 5.08
N GLN A 70 -5.77 -2.78 4.80
CA GLN A 70 -5.83 -1.33 4.83
C GLN A 70 -5.66 -0.78 3.42
N ILE A 71 -6.77 -0.53 2.76
CA ILE A 71 -6.79 0.06 1.43
C ILE A 71 -7.25 1.51 1.59
N LEU A 72 -6.38 2.45 1.22
CA LEU A 72 -6.63 3.87 1.42
C LEU A 72 -6.60 4.58 0.08
N THR A 73 -7.53 5.50 -0.11
CA THR A 73 -7.49 6.46 -1.22
C THR A 73 -6.96 7.78 -0.67
N ILE A 74 -5.86 8.26 -1.23
CA ILE A 74 -5.20 9.48 -0.78
C ILE A 74 -4.96 10.42 -1.95
N ASP A 75 -4.78 11.70 -1.65
CA ASP A 75 -4.38 12.69 -2.65
C ASP A 75 -2.95 12.43 -3.11
N LYS A 76 -2.70 12.56 -4.41
CA LYS A 76 -1.35 12.43 -4.96
C LYS A 76 -0.35 13.37 -4.30
N ASP A 77 -0.81 14.55 -3.86
CA ASP A 77 0.05 15.53 -3.22
C ASP A 77 0.62 15.03 -1.90
N THR A 78 0.01 13.99 -1.30
CA THR A 78 0.51 13.39 -0.06
C THR A 78 1.50 12.26 -0.31
N VAL A 79 1.73 11.90 -1.56
CA VAL A 79 2.73 10.89 -1.94
C VAL A 79 4.08 11.56 -2.01
N GLY A 80 4.99 11.09 -1.19
CA GLY A 80 6.34 11.64 -1.09
C GLY A 80 7.36 10.86 -1.90
N ARG A 81 8.55 10.74 -1.35
CA ARG A 81 9.70 10.15 -2.03
C ARG A 81 9.49 8.67 -2.31
N ARG A 82 9.88 8.24 -3.51
CA ARG A 82 9.92 6.83 -3.87
C ARG A 82 11.02 6.11 -3.10
N MET A 83 10.68 4.99 -2.49
CA MET A 83 11.63 4.14 -1.74
C MET A 83 12.12 2.98 -2.59
N GLY A 84 11.29 2.46 -3.47
CA GLY A 84 11.60 1.29 -4.27
C GLY A 84 10.37 0.78 -4.98
N ALA A 85 10.44 -0.47 -5.41
CA ALA A 85 9.32 -1.15 -6.05
C ALA A 85 9.34 -2.62 -5.67
N LEU A 86 8.17 -3.24 -5.62
CA LEU A 86 8.06 -4.67 -5.38
C LEU A 86 8.41 -5.45 -6.66
N SER A 87 8.92 -6.66 -6.48
CA SER A 87 9.14 -7.57 -7.60
C SER A 87 7.80 -8.09 -8.14
N ASP A 88 7.84 -8.66 -9.36
CA ASP A 88 6.65 -9.28 -9.95
C ASP A 88 6.10 -10.40 -9.07
N ALA A 89 6.97 -11.19 -8.46
CA ALA A 89 6.56 -12.28 -7.56
C ALA A 89 5.85 -11.72 -6.31
N GLU A 90 6.40 -10.65 -5.72
CA GLU A 90 5.78 -10.00 -4.58
C GLU A 90 4.44 -9.38 -4.95
N LEU A 91 4.35 -8.74 -6.11
CA LEU A 91 3.09 -8.16 -6.59
C LEU A 91 2.02 -9.21 -6.85
N ARG A 92 2.38 -10.40 -7.32
CA ARG A 92 1.43 -11.50 -7.46
C ARG A 92 0.85 -11.93 -6.11
N GLN A 93 1.69 -11.98 -5.08
CA GLN A 93 1.24 -12.29 -3.73
C GLN A 93 0.30 -11.21 -3.19
N VAL A 94 0.62 -9.95 -3.43
CA VAL A 94 -0.23 -8.83 -3.02
C VAL A 94 -1.58 -8.89 -3.73
N LYS A 95 -1.60 -9.16 -5.03
CA LYS A 95 -2.86 -9.29 -5.78
C LYS A 95 -3.75 -10.39 -5.21
N THR A 96 -3.17 -11.56 -4.94
CA THR A 96 -3.91 -12.66 -4.34
C THR A 96 -4.47 -12.27 -2.97
N SER A 97 -3.66 -11.65 -2.15
CA SER A 97 -4.07 -11.21 -0.82
C SER A 97 -5.21 -10.18 -0.90
N LEU A 98 -5.12 -9.23 -1.84
CA LEU A 98 -6.18 -8.24 -2.05
C LEU A 98 -7.48 -8.91 -2.51
N MET A 99 -7.41 -9.89 -3.40
CA MET A 99 -8.59 -10.61 -3.87
C MET A 99 -9.26 -11.38 -2.73
N VAL A 100 -8.47 -12.01 -1.88
CA VAL A 100 -8.99 -12.70 -0.69
C VAL A 100 -9.63 -11.69 0.26
N GLN A 101 -8.94 -10.58 0.52
CA GLN A 101 -9.41 -9.55 1.45
C GLN A 101 -10.73 -8.93 0.98
N LEU A 102 -10.89 -8.75 -0.32
CA LEU A 102 -12.10 -8.15 -0.90
C LEU A 102 -13.19 -9.16 -1.22
N GLY A 103 -12.99 -10.43 -0.88
CA GLY A 103 -13.98 -11.46 -1.11
C GLY A 103 -14.15 -11.88 -2.58
N ILE A 104 -13.16 -11.57 -3.41
CA ILE A 104 -13.20 -11.94 -4.84
C ILE A 104 -12.77 -13.38 -5.03
N LEU A 105 -11.90 -13.85 -4.17
CA LEU A 105 -11.30 -15.18 -4.24
C LEU A 105 -11.76 -16.08 -3.11
#